data_816d5af42880c27f26ee0dd95f05ecfc
#
_entry.id   816d5af42880c27f26ee0dd95f05ecfc
#
_cell.length_a   1.000
_cell.length_b   1.000
_cell.length_c   1.000
_cell.angle_alpha   90.00
_cell.angle_beta   90.00
_cell.angle_gamma   90.00
#
_symmetry.space_group_name_H-M   'P 1'
#
loop_
_entity.id
_entity.type
_entity.pdbx_description
1 polymer ?
#
loop_
_entity_poly.entity_id
_entity_poly.type
_entity_poly.pdbx_seq_one_letter_code
_entity_poly.pdbx_strand_id
1 'polypeptide(L)'
;MTAIHIKGLQVDDGQKTLLQALDFTIHPGTALTLIGESGSGKSLLAHALMGTLPAPLAGRGEMVSGGRHHNLADTPRLRTLWGRELAMLPQEPVLALDPTMGLLAQVEEGWLPGGKEARSRARAALERFGLAGREGAFVHQLSGGMAQRAAFAAATLGEARLLVADEPTKGLDSRAAARLGALLLGYLARGRHLLTITHDLSLARALGGWVLVVKGGEIVEQGPAERVLHTPSHAYTRALLAAEPSAWPEAAVPPTGDWLIRGKGLAMGYGDQPLFTGLDLALAQGERMAIMAPSGAGKSTLGNVLLGLQRPLQGEVLRQEGIAPCRWQKLYQDPVQAFASRVRLATQFDDVLRLHRLPRHRLVDYLARLGLDERLLTRLPNQVSGGELQRLSLIRALLLRPVLLFADEPTSRLDPLSQQQTIACLLEELGEIGCALLLVTHDEGLAGKVAPRCLRLGEAGTPMFEGASAEVRRVG
;
A
#
# COMPACT_ATOMS: atom_id res chain seq x y z
N MET A 1 -20.91 26.25 1.51
CA MET A 1 -19.71 26.61 0.70
C MET A 1 -20.03 26.45 -0.77
N THR A 2 -19.39 27.23 -1.65
CA THR A 2 -19.55 27.08 -3.11
C THR A 2 -18.67 25.99 -3.65
N ALA A 3 -19.03 25.38 -4.77
CA ALA A 3 -18.20 24.39 -5.45
C ALA A 3 -16.82 24.97 -5.85
N ILE A 4 -15.83 24.09 -5.95
CA ILE A 4 -14.50 24.41 -6.48
C ILE A 4 -14.45 23.85 -7.91
N HIS A 5 -14.10 24.70 -8.87
CA HIS A 5 -13.99 24.33 -10.28
C HIS A 5 -12.52 24.29 -10.69
N ILE A 6 -12.10 23.20 -11.28
CA ILE A 6 -10.79 23.04 -11.90
C ILE A 6 -11.00 23.05 -13.42
N LYS A 7 -10.24 23.90 -14.12
CA LYS A 7 -10.35 24.09 -15.56
C LYS A 7 -8.98 23.95 -16.22
N GLY A 8 -8.91 23.09 -17.22
CA GLY A 8 -7.72 22.88 -18.04
C GLY A 8 -6.48 22.46 -17.25
N LEU A 9 -6.64 21.72 -16.14
CA LEU A 9 -5.50 21.25 -15.36
C LEU A 9 -4.68 20.27 -16.20
N GLN A 10 -3.45 20.65 -16.50
CA GLN A 10 -2.50 19.91 -17.31
C GLN A 10 -1.14 19.87 -16.62
N VAL A 11 -0.39 18.79 -16.79
CA VAL A 11 0.99 18.67 -16.31
C VAL A 11 1.89 18.17 -17.44
N ASP A 12 3.03 18.84 -17.65
CA ASP A 12 4.04 18.48 -18.62
C ASP A 12 5.46 18.49 -18.00
N ASP A 13 6.39 17.80 -18.67
CA ASP A 13 7.81 17.77 -18.29
C ASP A 13 8.69 18.63 -19.24
N GLY A 14 8.05 19.47 -20.06
CA GLY A 14 8.69 20.28 -21.09
C GLY A 14 8.91 19.55 -22.43
N GLN A 15 8.77 18.23 -22.47
CA GLN A 15 8.88 17.42 -23.69
C GLN A 15 7.59 16.65 -23.98
N LYS A 16 6.91 16.19 -22.93
CA LYS A 16 5.72 15.35 -23.02
C LYS A 16 4.66 15.82 -22.04
N THR A 17 3.40 15.79 -22.47
CA THR A 17 2.25 15.94 -21.58
C THR A 17 2.04 14.64 -20.81
N LEU A 18 2.08 14.70 -19.48
CA LEU A 18 1.90 13.59 -18.56
C LEU A 18 0.47 13.50 -18.06
N LEU A 19 -0.21 14.63 -17.95
CA LEU A 19 -1.61 14.74 -17.60
C LEU A 19 -2.26 15.71 -18.61
N GLN A 20 -3.23 15.22 -19.38
CA GLN A 20 -3.97 16.02 -20.34
C GLN A 20 -4.84 17.04 -19.64
N ALA A 21 -5.33 18.07 -20.38
CA ALA A 21 -6.17 19.09 -19.81
C ALA A 21 -7.47 18.50 -19.22
N LEU A 22 -7.61 18.58 -17.91
CA LEU A 22 -8.75 18.04 -17.17
C LEU A 22 -9.64 19.15 -16.62
N ASP A 23 -10.95 18.97 -16.79
CA ASP A 23 -11.99 19.80 -16.22
C ASP A 23 -12.84 18.99 -15.26
N PHE A 24 -12.99 19.47 -14.02
CA PHE A 24 -13.85 18.82 -13.03
C PHE A 24 -14.27 19.77 -11.91
N THR A 25 -15.30 19.37 -11.18
CA THR A 25 -15.88 20.16 -10.08
C THR A 25 -15.89 19.36 -8.79
N ILE A 26 -15.48 19.99 -7.70
CA ILE A 26 -15.53 19.42 -6.34
C ILE A 26 -16.65 20.12 -5.58
N HIS A 27 -17.68 19.36 -5.22
CA HIS A 27 -18.84 19.89 -4.49
C HIS A 27 -18.62 19.80 -2.97
N PRO A 28 -19.13 20.78 -2.20
CA PRO A 28 -19.04 20.72 -0.74
C PRO A 28 -19.88 19.55 -0.19
N GLY A 29 -19.37 18.88 0.82
CA GLY A 29 -20.06 17.73 1.44
C GLY A 29 -20.11 16.46 0.60
N THR A 30 -19.47 16.46 -0.58
CA THR A 30 -19.45 15.31 -1.50
C THR A 30 -18.01 14.96 -1.84
N ALA A 31 -17.64 13.69 -1.76
CA ALA A 31 -16.31 13.25 -2.18
C ALA A 31 -16.18 13.30 -3.70
N LEU A 32 -15.03 13.77 -4.19
CA LEU A 32 -14.56 13.49 -5.55
C LEU A 32 -13.40 12.52 -5.44
N THR A 33 -13.56 11.32 -6.01
CA THR A 33 -12.54 10.28 -5.94
C THR A 33 -11.95 10.01 -7.32
N LEU A 34 -10.62 10.08 -7.43
CA LEU A 34 -9.87 9.68 -8.62
C LEU A 34 -9.38 8.26 -8.44
N ILE A 35 -9.73 7.38 -9.38
CA ILE A 35 -9.24 6.00 -9.44
C ILE A 35 -8.52 5.74 -10.76
N GLY A 36 -7.66 4.71 -10.79
CA GLY A 36 -6.90 4.31 -11.99
C GLY A 36 -5.60 3.63 -11.64
N GLU A 37 -4.88 3.13 -12.65
CA GLU A 37 -3.59 2.44 -12.48
C GLU A 37 -2.47 3.35 -11.98
N SER A 38 -1.42 2.74 -11.42
CA SER A 38 -0.19 3.44 -11.05
C SER A 38 0.44 4.07 -12.28
N GLY A 39 0.97 5.31 -12.12
CA GLY A 39 1.57 6.05 -13.24
C GLY A 39 0.57 6.76 -14.16
N SER A 40 -0.74 6.70 -13.93
CA SER A 40 -1.74 7.41 -14.74
C SER A 40 -1.81 8.92 -14.50
N GLY A 41 -0.93 9.49 -13.66
CA GLY A 41 -0.85 10.94 -13.42
C GLY A 41 -1.66 11.45 -12.22
N LYS A 42 -2.37 10.60 -11.48
CA LYS A 42 -3.24 11.03 -10.36
C LYS A 42 -2.53 11.87 -9.29
N SER A 43 -1.38 11.42 -8.81
CA SER A 43 -0.59 12.17 -7.82
C SER A 43 -0.03 13.47 -8.39
N LEU A 44 0.27 13.52 -9.71
CA LEU A 44 0.66 14.77 -10.37
C LEU A 44 -0.45 15.81 -10.32
N LEU A 45 -1.71 15.39 -10.44
CA LEU A 45 -2.87 16.26 -10.27
C LEU A 45 -2.91 16.87 -8.85
N ALA A 46 -2.71 16.04 -7.80
CA ALA A 46 -2.64 16.52 -6.43
C ALA A 46 -1.52 17.56 -6.24
N HIS A 47 -0.32 17.23 -6.71
CA HIS A 47 0.84 18.13 -6.63
C HIS A 47 0.66 19.41 -7.44
N ALA A 48 -0.02 19.37 -8.59
CA ALA A 48 -0.34 20.56 -9.38
C ALA A 48 -1.28 21.51 -8.61
N LEU A 49 -2.35 20.97 -8.00
CA LEU A 49 -3.27 21.74 -7.17
C LEU A 49 -2.59 22.37 -5.94
N MET A 50 -1.65 21.62 -5.34
CA MET A 50 -0.91 22.09 -4.17
C MET A 50 0.26 23.03 -4.51
N GLY A 51 0.67 23.15 -5.78
CA GLY A 51 1.87 23.89 -6.17
C GLY A 51 3.17 23.24 -5.67
N THR A 52 3.22 21.90 -5.66
CA THR A 52 4.36 21.10 -5.17
C THR A 52 4.95 20.17 -6.22
N LEU A 53 4.67 20.41 -7.50
CA LEU A 53 5.30 19.64 -8.57
C LEU A 53 6.82 19.78 -8.51
N PRO A 54 7.59 18.69 -8.58
CA PRO A 54 9.05 18.74 -8.63
C PRO A 54 9.51 19.19 -10.02
N ALA A 55 10.61 19.96 -10.11
CA ALA A 55 11.23 20.27 -11.38
C ALA A 55 11.70 18.98 -12.09
N PRO A 56 11.58 18.86 -13.42
CA PRO A 56 11.17 19.88 -14.38
C PRO A 56 9.66 19.98 -14.66
N LEU A 57 8.79 19.35 -13.85
CA LEU A 57 7.37 19.32 -14.10
C LEU A 57 6.71 20.69 -13.92
N ALA A 58 5.78 21.05 -14.81
CA ALA A 58 5.02 22.28 -14.79
C ALA A 58 3.51 21.99 -14.85
N GLY A 59 2.75 22.63 -13.96
CA GLY A 59 1.29 22.61 -13.96
C GLY A 59 0.73 23.82 -14.71
N ARG A 60 -0.40 23.62 -15.39
CA ARG A 60 -1.17 24.68 -16.06
C ARG A 60 -2.65 24.51 -15.74
N GLY A 61 -3.43 25.55 -15.97
CA GLY A 61 -4.88 25.57 -15.73
C GLY A 61 -5.27 26.54 -14.63
N GLU A 62 -6.51 26.44 -14.21
CA GLU A 62 -7.10 27.36 -13.26
C GLU A 62 -7.93 26.62 -12.21
N MET A 63 -7.82 27.05 -10.95
CA MET A 63 -8.72 26.68 -9.87
C MET A 63 -9.59 27.88 -9.49
N VAL A 64 -10.91 27.72 -9.50
CA VAL A 64 -11.87 28.74 -9.05
C VAL A 64 -12.49 28.30 -7.73
N SER A 65 -12.22 29.02 -6.65
CA SER A 65 -12.71 28.76 -5.30
C SER A 65 -13.29 30.03 -4.67
N GLY A 66 -14.53 29.98 -4.22
CA GLY A 66 -15.20 31.13 -3.60
C GLY A 66 -15.24 32.40 -4.49
N GLY A 67 -15.32 32.22 -5.79
CA GLY A 67 -15.29 33.34 -6.79
C GLY A 67 -13.89 33.89 -7.04
N ARG A 68 -12.83 33.31 -6.44
CA ARG A 68 -11.43 33.70 -6.69
C ARG A 68 -10.80 32.75 -7.69
N HIS A 69 -10.02 33.33 -8.61
CA HIS A 69 -9.31 32.63 -9.64
C HIS A 69 -7.83 32.43 -9.26
N HIS A 70 -7.36 31.20 -9.30
CA HIS A 70 -5.99 30.82 -8.97
C HIS A 70 -5.36 30.13 -10.17
N ASN A 71 -4.32 30.73 -10.74
CA ASN A 71 -3.54 30.12 -11.81
C ASN A 71 -2.68 28.98 -11.24
N LEU A 72 -2.81 27.77 -11.77
CA LEU A 72 -2.06 26.59 -11.30
C LEU A 72 -0.57 26.64 -11.67
N ALA A 73 -0.15 27.53 -12.57
CA ALA A 73 1.26 27.80 -12.85
C ALA A 73 1.93 28.70 -11.79
N ASP A 74 1.14 29.46 -11.00
CA ASP A 74 1.64 30.35 -9.96
C ASP A 74 1.87 29.61 -8.64
N THR A 75 2.88 28.78 -8.62
CA THR A 75 3.26 27.94 -7.47
C THR A 75 3.45 28.75 -6.17
N PRO A 76 4.14 29.91 -6.14
CA PRO A 76 4.27 30.70 -4.92
C PRO A 76 2.91 31.13 -4.35
N ARG A 77 1.98 31.53 -5.20
CA ARG A 77 0.65 31.95 -4.79
C ARG A 77 -0.19 30.79 -4.26
N LEU A 78 -0.13 29.62 -4.90
CA LEU A 78 -0.82 28.41 -4.43
C LEU A 78 -0.39 28.04 -3.02
N ARG A 79 0.90 28.13 -2.70
CA ARG A 79 1.42 27.84 -1.36
C ARG A 79 0.89 28.78 -0.27
N THR A 80 0.48 30.01 -0.61
CA THR A 80 -0.14 30.92 0.37
C THR A 80 -1.56 30.49 0.77
N LEU A 81 -2.15 29.53 0.05
CA LEU A 81 -3.48 28.98 0.34
C LEU A 81 -3.43 27.84 1.36
N TRP A 82 -2.24 27.28 1.64
CA TRP A 82 -2.10 26.16 2.54
C TRP A 82 -2.60 26.49 3.95
N GLY A 83 -3.26 25.50 4.57
CA GLY A 83 -3.87 25.61 5.89
C GLY A 83 -5.15 26.46 5.96
N ARG A 84 -5.46 27.25 4.93
CA ARG A 84 -6.68 28.11 4.86
C ARG A 84 -7.67 27.63 3.81
N GLU A 85 -7.20 27.43 2.59
CA GLU A 85 -8.04 26.99 1.46
C GLU A 85 -7.71 25.55 1.07
N LEU A 86 -6.43 25.18 1.09
CA LEU A 86 -5.89 23.89 0.67
C LEU A 86 -5.17 23.19 1.82
N ALA A 87 -5.42 21.90 1.95
CA ALA A 87 -4.62 20.99 2.78
C ALA A 87 -4.39 19.68 2.04
N MET A 88 -3.32 18.99 2.37
CA MET A 88 -2.98 17.71 1.76
C MET A 88 -2.71 16.66 2.84
N LEU A 89 -3.31 15.48 2.65
CA LEU A 89 -2.91 14.26 3.32
C LEU A 89 -2.04 13.46 2.35
N PRO A 90 -0.73 13.40 2.58
CA PRO A 90 0.20 12.80 1.63
C PRO A 90 0.15 11.28 1.66
N GLN A 91 0.63 10.66 0.58
CA GLN A 91 0.65 9.20 0.39
C GLN A 91 1.42 8.44 1.48
N GLU A 92 2.52 9.02 1.97
CA GLU A 92 3.38 8.43 3.01
C GLU A 92 3.52 9.38 4.21
N PRO A 93 2.58 9.34 5.17
CA PRO A 93 2.55 10.28 6.29
C PRO A 93 3.81 10.26 7.16
N VAL A 94 4.44 9.09 7.29
CA VAL A 94 5.71 8.94 8.05
C VAL A 94 6.83 9.79 7.43
N LEU A 95 6.84 9.93 6.10
CA LEU A 95 7.83 10.77 5.40
C LEU A 95 7.45 12.26 5.39
N ALA A 96 6.17 12.57 5.57
CA ALA A 96 5.69 13.94 5.60
C ALA A 96 5.82 14.60 6.97
N LEU A 97 5.92 13.79 8.03
CA LEU A 97 6.14 14.26 9.38
C LEU A 97 7.65 14.44 9.64
N ASP A 98 8.03 15.53 10.32
CA ASP A 98 9.43 15.79 10.67
C ASP A 98 9.91 14.81 11.76
N PRO A 99 10.92 13.97 11.49
CA PRO A 99 11.41 12.98 12.45
C PRO A 99 12.09 13.61 13.68
N THR A 100 12.43 14.89 13.63
CA THR A 100 13.11 15.63 14.71
C THR A 100 12.16 16.44 15.58
N MET A 101 10.89 16.56 15.20
CA MET A 101 9.86 17.29 15.94
C MET A 101 8.94 16.38 16.72
N GLY A 102 8.56 16.79 17.93
CA GLY A 102 7.49 16.14 18.70
C GLY A 102 6.12 16.35 18.04
N LEU A 103 5.25 15.34 18.18
CA LEU A 103 3.98 15.27 17.48
C LEU A 103 3.08 16.50 17.69
N LEU A 104 2.97 17.00 18.93
CA LEU A 104 2.17 18.19 19.23
C LEU A 104 2.63 19.41 18.43
N ALA A 105 3.95 19.66 18.40
CA ALA A 105 4.51 20.79 17.68
C ALA A 105 4.21 20.74 16.17
N GLN A 106 4.29 19.56 15.57
CA GLN A 106 3.97 19.38 14.15
C GLN A 106 2.49 19.64 13.86
N VAL A 107 1.59 19.17 14.75
CA VAL A 107 0.14 19.42 14.59
C VAL A 107 -0.17 20.91 14.82
N GLU A 108 0.52 21.58 15.75
CA GLU A 108 0.37 23.04 15.99
C GLU A 108 0.61 23.87 14.70
N GLU A 109 1.54 23.46 13.84
CA GLU A 109 1.86 24.13 12.58
C GLU A 109 0.66 24.19 11.60
N GLY A 110 -0.28 23.26 11.72
CA GLY A 110 -1.52 23.27 10.96
C GLY A 110 -2.45 24.46 11.27
N TRP A 111 -2.19 25.23 12.36
CA TRP A 111 -2.95 26.43 12.73
C TRP A 111 -2.14 27.69 12.50
N LEU A 112 -2.34 28.35 11.36
CA LEU A 112 -1.54 29.50 10.91
C LEU A 112 -1.52 30.72 11.83
N PRO A 113 -2.61 31.07 12.61
CA PRO A 113 -2.51 32.14 13.59
C PRO A 113 -1.47 31.89 14.69
N GLY A 114 -1.11 30.63 14.93
CA GLY A 114 -0.10 30.23 15.93
C GLY A 114 -0.53 30.51 17.37
N GLY A 115 0.45 30.49 18.27
CA GLY A 115 0.30 30.88 19.65
C GLY A 115 -0.39 29.85 20.57
N LYS A 116 -0.87 30.32 21.74
CA LYS A 116 -1.51 29.42 22.73
C LYS A 116 -2.74 28.71 22.22
N GLU A 117 -3.47 29.33 21.30
CA GLU A 117 -4.65 28.74 20.66
C GLU A 117 -4.28 27.54 19.78
N ALA A 118 -3.19 27.64 18.99
CA ALA A 118 -2.68 26.54 18.17
C ALA A 118 -2.41 25.30 19.03
N ARG A 119 -1.72 25.47 20.14
CA ARG A 119 -1.39 24.38 21.06
C ARG A 119 -2.62 23.72 21.67
N SER A 120 -3.62 24.52 22.07
CA SER A 120 -4.88 24.00 22.62
C SER A 120 -5.65 23.21 21.59
N ARG A 121 -5.78 23.74 20.36
CA ARG A 121 -6.46 23.08 19.23
C ARG A 121 -5.74 21.80 18.81
N ALA A 122 -4.41 21.82 18.74
CA ALA A 122 -3.60 20.66 18.39
C ALA A 122 -3.75 19.53 19.41
N ARG A 123 -3.75 19.85 20.71
CA ARG A 123 -3.98 18.84 21.76
C ARG A 123 -5.38 18.22 21.66
N ALA A 124 -6.41 19.05 21.48
CA ALA A 124 -7.78 18.57 21.28
C ALA A 124 -7.91 17.71 20.01
N ALA A 125 -7.18 18.06 18.94
CA ALA A 125 -7.15 17.25 17.72
C ALA A 125 -6.46 15.90 17.97
N LEU A 126 -5.31 15.88 18.64
CA LEU A 126 -4.63 14.61 18.98
C LEU A 126 -5.51 13.71 19.84
N GLU A 127 -6.19 14.26 20.85
CA GLU A 127 -7.15 13.51 21.68
C GLU A 127 -8.30 12.94 20.83
N ARG A 128 -8.92 13.77 20.00
CA ARG A 128 -10.00 13.38 19.10
C ARG A 128 -9.62 12.23 18.16
N PHE A 129 -8.37 12.20 17.70
CA PHE A 129 -7.84 11.16 16.81
C PHE A 129 -7.20 9.98 17.55
N GLY A 130 -7.41 9.88 18.88
CA GLY A 130 -6.94 8.76 19.70
C GLY A 130 -5.42 8.72 19.86
N LEU A 131 -4.79 9.91 19.94
CA LEU A 131 -3.36 10.11 20.15
C LEU A 131 -3.06 10.83 21.47
N ALA A 132 -4.02 10.86 22.40
CA ALA A 132 -3.82 11.40 23.75
C ALA A 132 -2.63 10.69 24.45
N GLY A 133 -1.79 11.46 25.13
CA GLY A 133 -0.57 10.95 25.78
C GLY A 133 0.60 10.67 24.83
N ARG A 134 0.46 11.03 23.53
CA ARG A 134 1.52 10.91 22.53
C ARG A 134 2.06 12.26 22.04
N GLU A 135 1.74 13.34 22.73
CA GLU A 135 2.08 14.71 22.35
C GLU A 135 3.58 14.94 22.16
N GLY A 136 4.40 14.31 23.00
CA GLY A 136 5.86 14.36 22.91
C GLY A 136 6.50 13.27 22.04
N ALA A 137 5.71 12.36 21.48
CA ALA A 137 6.25 11.26 20.68
C ALA A 137 6.85 11.77 19.35
N PHE A 138 7.93 11.16 18.92
CA PHE A 138 8.52 11.38 17.61
C PHE A 138 7.97 10.36 16.57
N VAL A 139 8.14 10.66 15.28
CA VAL A 139 7.58 9.84 14.19
C VAL A 139 7.99 8.37 14.28
N HIS A 140 9.25 8.08 14.61
CA HIS A 140 9.78 6.72 14.75
C HIS A 140 9.17 5.91 15.92
N GLN A 141 8.45 6.57 16.83
CA GLN A 141 7.74 5.95 17.96
C GLN A 141 6.26 5.68 17.65
N LEU A 142 5.81 6.03 16.43
CA LEU A 142 4.43 5.87 15.99
C LEU A 142 4.28 4.62 15.09
N SER A 143 3.17 3.92 15.22
CA SER A 143 2.76 2.96 14.19
C SER A 143 2.29 3.70 12.93
N GLY A 144 2.28 3.04 11.77
CA GLY A 144 1.79 3.64 10.52
C GLY A 144 0.40 4.26 10.64
N GLY A 145 -0.54 3.57 11.30
CA GLY A 145 -1.88 4.11 11.55
C GLY A 145 -1.90 5.29 12.53
N MET A 146 -0.97 5.37 13.48
CA MET A 146 -0.81 6.55 14.36
C MET A 146 -0.27 7.73 13.57
N ALA A 147 0.77 7.52 12.76
CA ALA A 147 1.34 8.56 11.89
C ALA A 147 0.30 9.11 10.91
N GLN A 148 -0.55 8.23 10.34
CA GLN A 148 -1.64 8.62 9.46
C GLN A 148 -2.65 9.54 10.16
N ARG A 149 -3.10 9.16 11.37
CA ARG A 149 -4.02 10.00 12.16
C ARG A 149 -3.38 11.33 12.58
N ALA A 150 -2.09 11.33 12.86
CA ALA A 150 -1.33 12.53 13.18
C ALA A 150 -1.25 13.49 11.98
N ALA A 151 -0.91 12.98 10.80
CA ALA A 151 -0.90 13.75 9.56
C ALA A 151 -2.29 14.28 9.21
N PHE A 152 -3.35 13.49 9.43
CA PHE A 152 -4.72 13.94 9.26
C PHE A 152 -5.08 15.06 10.25
N ALA A 153 -4.65 14.96 11.52
CA ALA A 153 -4.84 16.00 12.51
C ALA A 153 -4.17 17.31 12.08
N ALA A 154 -2.91 17.25 11.65
CA ALA A 154 -2.16 18.41 11.16
C ALA A 154 -2.82 19.03 9.92
N ALA A 155 -3.17 18.21 8.91
CA ALA A 155 -3.80 18.68 7.67
C ALA A 155 -5.17 19.34 7.89
N THR A 156 -5.94 18.90 8.91
CA THR A 156 -7.30 19.39 9.15
C THR A 156 -7.43 20.43 10.27
N LEU A 157 -6.35 20.72 11.00
CA LEU A 157 -6.36 21.69 12.10
C LEU A 157 -6.69 23.11 11.64
N GLY A 158 -6.14 23.52 10.49
CA GLY A 158 -6.34 24.85 9.87
C GLY A 158 -7.73 25.06 9.25
N GLU A 159 -8.59 24.08 9.29
CA GLU A 159 -9.94 24.15 8.70
C GLU A 159 -9.96 24.48 7.21
N ALA A 160 -8.96 24.05 6.46
CA ALA A 160 -8.89 24.22 5.01
C ALA A 160 -10.20 23.81 4.32
N ARG A 161 -10.55 24.51 3.23
CA ARG A 161 -11.79 24.22 2.51
C ARG A 161 -11.72 22.93 1.72
N LEU A 162 -10.58 22.68 1.06
CA LEU A 162 -10.29 21.48 0.26
C LEU A 162 -9.19 20.66 0.94
N LEU A 163 -9.51 19.41 1.24
CA LEU A 163 -8.54 18.39 1.58
C LEU A 163 -8.26 17.53 0.33
N VAL A 164 -6.99 17.46 -0.07
CA VAL A 164 -6.50 16.52 -1.08
C VAL A 164 -5.88 15.35 -0.35
N ALA A 165 -6.45 14.15 -0.51
CA ALA A 165 -5.96 12.93 0.13
C ALA A 165 -5.39 11.99 -0.95
N ASP A 166 -4.07 11.85 -0.97
CA ASP A 166 -3.38 11.00 -1.95
C ASP A 166 -3.05 9.64 -1.32
N GLU A 167 -3.68 8.58 -1.81
CA GLU A 167 -3.58 7.19 -1.35
C GLU A 167 -3.69 7.04 0.18
N PRO A 168 -4.75 7.60 0.80
CA PRO A 168 -4.78 7.77 2.25
C PRO A 168 -4.87 6.46 3.02
N THR A 169 -5.31 5.35 2.43
CA THR A 169 -5.40 4.02 3.08
C THR A 169 -4.22 3.11 2.79
N LYS A 170 -3.26 3.55 1.98
CA LYS A 170 -2.12 2.73 1.58
C LYS A 170 -1.28 2.28 2.78
N GLY A 171 -1.03 0.96 2.85
CA GLY A 171 -0.24 0.36 3.94
C GLY A 171 -0.94 0.30 5.30
N LEU A 172 -2.23 0.62 5.36
CA LEU A 172 -3.05 0.43 6.55
C LEU A 172 -3.70 -0.95 6.54
N ASP A 173 -3.86 -1.53 7.73
CA ASP A 173 -4.73 -2.69 7.87
C ASP A 173 -6.21 -2.27 7.68
N SER A 174 -7.10 -3.23 7.47
CA SER A 174 -8.52 -2.99 7.16
C SER A 174 -9.25 -2.18 8.24
N ARG A 175 -8.90 -2.35 9.52
CA ARG A 175 -9.48 -1.57 10.63
C ARG A 175 -8.99 -0.12 10.62
N ALA A 176 -7.70 0.11 10.38
CA ALA A 176 -7.13 1.45 10.30
C ALA A 176 -7.65 2.18 9.07
N ALA A 177 -7.78 1.50 7.91
CA ALA A 177 -8.37 2.04 6.70
C ALA A 177 -9.83 2.46 6.90
N ALA A 178 -10.65 1.61 7.54
CA ALA A 178 -12.04 1.94 7.85
C ALA A 178 -12.16 3.15 8.79
N ARG A 179 -11.30 3.24 9.83
CA ARG A 179 -11.25 4.41 10.73
C ARG A 179 -10.90 5.69 9.96
N LEU A 180 -9.93 5.63 9.05
CA LEU A 180 -9.57 6.79 8.24
C LEU A 180 -10.70 7.19 7.29
N GLY A 181 -11.38 6.23 6.66
CA GLY A 181 -12.58 6.48 5.86
C GLY A 181 -13.67 7.22 6.65
N ALA A 182 -13.91 6.81 7.90
CA ALA A 182 -14.84 7.49 8.80
C ALA A 182 -14.40 8.94 9.13
N LEU A 183 -13.10 9.20 9.27
CA LEU A 183 -12.57 10.56 9.47
C LEU A 183 -12.78 11.44 8.24
N LEU A 184 -12.56 10.91 7.04
CA LEU A 184 -12.80 11.60 5.76
C LEU A 184 -14.29 11.91 5.59
N LEU A 185 -15.19 10.97 5.90
CA LEU A 185 -16.63 11.20 5.91
C LEU A 185 -17.03 12.27 6.95
N GLY A 186 -16.43 12.25 8.13
CA GLY A 186 -16.63 13.28 9.15
C GLY A 186 -16.14 14.67 8.72
N TYR A 187 -15.12 14.74 7.84
CA TYR A 187 -14.68 16.00 7.22
C TYR A 187 -15.71 16.51 6.21
N LEU A 188 -16.23 15.63 5.35
CA LEU A 188 -17.30 15.94 4.38
C LEU A 188 -18.59 16.40 5.07
N ALA A 189 -18.99 15.75 6.17
CA ALA A 189 -20.21 16.09 6.91
C ALA A 189 -20.25 17.53 7.44
N ARG A 190 -19.07 18.21 7.51
CA ARG A 190 -18.96 19.63 7.85
C ARG A 190 -19.12 20.55 6.64
N GLY A 191 -19.55 20.02 5.48
CA GLY A 191 -19.70 20.78 4.24
C GLY A 191 -18.38 21.16 3.59
N ARG A 192 -17.28 20.47 3.91
CA ARG A 192 -15.95 20.69 3.31
C ARG A 192 -15.82 19.95 1.98
N HIS A 193 -14.79 20.26 1.21
CA HIS A 193 -14.47 19.62 -0.07
C HIS A 193 -13.39 18.56 0.14
N LEU A 194 -13.56 17.40 -0.47
CA LEU A 194 -12.61 16.30 -0.45
C LEU A 194 -12.30 15.84 -1.87
N LEU A 195 -11.03 15.85 -2.21
CA LEU A 195 -10.48 15.18 -3.38
C LEU A 195 -9.66 14.01 -2.89
N THR A 196 -10.08 12.77 -3.20
CA THR A 196 -9.35 11.56 -2.84
C THR A 196 -8.76 10.93 -4.08
N ILE A 197 -7.50 10.58 -4.04
CA ILE A 197 -6.81 9.79 -5.06
C ILE A 197 -6.54 8.43 -4.46
N THR A 198 -7.02 7.36 -5.08
CA THR A 198 -6.81 6.02 -4.56
C THR A 198 -6.97 4.94 -5.62
N HIS A 199 -6.32 3.80 -5.38
CA HIS A 199 -6.61 2.54 -6.05
C HIS A 199 -7.47 1.61 -5.18
N ASP A 200 -7.77 2.00 -3.94
CA ASP A 200 -8.65 1.29 -3.01
C ASP A 200 -10.12 1.55 -3.36
N LEU A 201 -10.71 0.61 -4.09
CA LEU A 201 -12.11 0.70 -4.53
C LEU A 201 -13.08 0.58 -3.35
N SER A 202 -12.68 -0.08 -2.25
CA SER A 202 -13.47 -0.15 -1.02
C SER A 202 -13.61 1.21 -0.38
N LEU A 203 -12.53 2.00 -0.32
CA LEU A 203 -12.58 3.38 0.13
C LEU A 203 -13.43 4.24 -0.80
N ALA A 204 -13.28 4.09 -2.13
CA ALA A 204 -14.07 4.83 -3.11
C ALA A 204 -15.58 4.57 -2.95
N ARG A 205 -15.98 3.30 -2.72
CA ARG A 205 -17.39 2.92 -2.41
C ARG A 205 -17.86 3.53 -1.09
N ALA A 206 -17.05 3.46 -0.04
CA ALA A 206 -17.39 3.97 1.29
C ALA A 206 -17.59 5.50 1.29
N LEU A 207 -16.76 6.24 0.55
CA LEU A 207 -16.88 7.70 0.40
C LEU A 207 -18.06 8.10 -0.48
N GLY A 208 -18.43 7.28 -1.45
CA GLY A 208 -19.49 7.60 -2.41
C GLY A 208 -19.18 8.85 -3.24
N GLY A 209 -20.21 9.65 -3.51
CA GLY A 209 -20.06 10.93 -4.23
C GLY A 209 -19.80 10.75 -5.71
N TRP A 210 -18.76 11.38 -6.24
CA TRP A 210 -18.42 11.38 -7.66
C TRP A 210 -17.06 10.73 -7.91
N VAL A 211 -16.95 9.93 -8.95
CA VAL A 211 -15.73 9.21 -9.32
C VAL A 211 -15.24 9.65 -10.69
N LEU A 212 -13.93 9.89 -10.81
CA LEU A 212 -13.19 10.08 -12.05
C LEU A 212 -12.26 8.88 -12.24
N VAL A 213 -12.35 8.22 -13.39
CA VAL A 213 -11.45 7.14 -13.77
C VAL A 213 -10.39 7.68 -14.70
N VAL A 214 -9.12 7.60 -14.29
CA VAL A 214 -7.98 8.18 -15.03
C VAL A 214 -7.13 7.06 -15.60
N LYS A 215 -6.85 7.15 -16.92
CA LYS A 215 -5.94 6.24 -17.64
C LYS A 215 -5.06 7.04 -18.58
N GLY A 216 -3.74 6.83 -18.53
CA GLY A 216 -2.79 7.49 -19.44
C GLY A 216 -2.85 9.02 -19.41
N GLY A 217 -3.20 9.62 -18.27
CA GLY A 217 -3.32 11.07 -18.12
C GLY A 217 -4.67 11.68 -18.56
N GLU A 218 -5.67 10.86 -18.90
CA GLU A 218 -6.99 11.30 -19.36
C GLU A 218 -8.11 10.73 -18.48
N ILE A 219 -9.23 11.46 -18.36
CA ILE A 219 -10.46 10.94 -17.75
C ILE A 219 -11.19 10.09 -18.78
N VAL A 220 -11.22 8.77 -18.56
CA VAL A 220 -11.88 7.81 -19.47
C VAL A 220 -13.34 7.54 -19.09
N GLU A 221 -13.70 7.73 -17.82
CA GLU A 221 -15.07 7.63 -17.32
C GLU A 221 -15.27 8.53 -16.10
N GLN A 222 -16.47 9.08 -15.94
CA GLN A 222 -16.83 9.86 -14.77
C GLN A 222 -18.32 9.75 -14.44
N GLY A 223 -18.67 9.94 -13.17
CA GLY A 223 -20.06 9.93 -12.73
C GLY A 223 -20.25 9.67 -11.24
N PRO A 224 -21.50 9.53 -10.79
CA PRO A 224 -21.79 9.09 -9.43
C PRO A 224 -21.09 7.78 -9.13
N ALA A 225 -20.52 7.65 -7.92
CA ALA A 225 -19.80 6.46 -7.49
C ALA A 225 -20.63 5.17 -7.65
N GLU A 226 -21.92 5.23 -7.30
CA GLU A 226 -22.87 4.13 -7.47
C GLU A 226 -22.88 3.60 -8.92
N ARG A 227 -22.93 4.49 -9.91
CA ARG A 227 -22.93 4.09 -11.32
C ARG A 227 -21.58 3.58 -11.77
N VAL A 228 -20.50 4.34 -11.53
CA VAL A 228 -19.17 4.04 -12.07
C VAL A 228 -18.58 2.75 -11.44
N LEU A 229 -18.87 2.51 -10.14
CA LEU A 229 -18.30 1.36 -9.42
C LEU A 229 -19.16 0.09 -9.47
N HIS A 230 -20.42 0.17 -9.98
CA HIS A 230 -21.29 -1.01 -10.10
C HIS A 230 -21.68 -1.33 -11.54
N THR A 231 -21.91 -0.32 -12.37
CA THR A 231 -22.33 -0.46 -13.77
C THR A 231 -21.47 0.37 -14.72
N PRO A 232 -20.14 0.13 -14.77
CA PRO A 232 -19.23 0.91 -15.58
C PRO A 232 -19.50 0.77 -17.07
N SER A 233 -19.42 1.88 -17.80
CA SER A 233 -19.60 1.94 -19.24
C SER A 233 -18.30 1.75 -20.01
N HIS A 234 -17.16 2.16 -19.44
CA HIS A 234 -15.86 2.09 -20.08
C HIS A 234 -15.17 0.72 -19.85
N ALA A 235 -14.54 0.16 -20.89
CA ALA A 235 -13.88 -1.15 -20.81
C ALA A 235 -12.76 -1.21 -19.74
N TYR A 236 -11.99 -0.14 -19.62
CA TYR A 236 -10.93 -0.03 -18.61
C TYR A 236 -11.50 -0.05 -17.19
N THR A 237 -12.59 0.66 -16.93
CA THR A 237 -13.24 0.65 -15.60
C THR A 237 -13.74 -0.75 -15.25
N ARG A 238 -14.34 -1.45 -16.22
CA ARG A 238 -14.74 -2.86 -16.03
C ARG A 238 -13.54 -3.75 -15.66
N ALA A 239 -12.43 -3.59 -16.37
CA ALA A 239 -11.22 -4.35 -16.10
C ALA A 239 -10.65 -4.03 -14.70
N LEU A 240 -10.65 -2.75 -14.31
CA LEU A 240 -10.18 -2.32 -12.99
C LEU A 240 -11.02 -2.91 -11.85
N LEU A 241 -12.35 -2.93 -11.99
CA LEU A 241 -13.25 -3.53 -11.01
C LEU A 241 -13.15 -5.07 -10.96
N ALA A 242 -13.00 -5.71 -12.13
CA ALA A 242 -12.79 -7.16 -12.22
C ALA A 242 -11.43 -7.60 -11.64
N ALA A 243 -10.48 -6.68 -11.53
CA ALA A 243 -9.17 -6.94 -10.94
C ALA A 243 -9.16 -6.89 -9.39
N GLU A 244 -10.28 -6.53 -8.74
CA GLU A 244 -10.39 -6.68 -7.28
C GLU A 244 -10.33 -8.15 -6.87
N PRO A 245 -9.56 -8.51 -5.81
CA PRO A 245 -9.45 -9.91 -5.37
C PRO A 245 -10.79 -10.58 -5.07
N SER A 246 -11.77 -9.82 -4.59
CA SER A 246 -13.13 -10.33 -4.32
C SER A 246 -13.84 -10.87 -5.57
N ALA A 247 -13.51 -10.34 -6.76
CA ALA A 247 -14.08 -10.76 -8.04
C ALA A 247 -13.35 -11.95 -8.70
N TRP A 248 -12.19 -12.36 -8.17
CA TRP A 248 -11.41 -13.44 -8.78
C TRP A 248 -12.06 -14.80 -8.58
N PRO A 249 -11.86 -15.75 -9.52
CA PRO A 249 -12.20 -17.14 -9.27
C PRO A 249 -11.37 -17.68 -8.10
N GLU A 250 -11.86 -18.71 -7.44
CA GLU A 250 -11.08 -19.43 -6.45
C GLU A 250 -9.88 -20.12 -7.13
N ALA A 251 -8.69 -19.94 -6.54
CA ALA A 251 -7.52 -20.62 -7.06
C ALA A 251 -7.66 -22.13 -6.84
N ALA A 252 -7.28 -22.91 -7.85
CA ALA A 252 -7.22 -24.36 -7.71
C ALA A 252 -6.31 -24.72 -6.53
N VAL A 253 -6.77 -25.63 -5.66
CA VAL A 253 -5.96 -26.15 -4.56
C VAL A 253 -4.91 -27.08 -5.14
N PRO A 254 -3.61 -26.77 -5.03
CA PRO A 254 -2.59 -27.65 -5.56
C PRO A 254 -2.52 -28.95 -4.75
N PRO A 255 -2.08 -30.05 -5.36
CA PRO A 255 -1.80 -31.27 -4.63
C PRO A 255 -0.69 -30.97 -3.60
N THR A 256 -0.90 -31.41 -2.35
CA THR A 256 0.07 -31.27 -1.29
C THR A 256 0.96 -32.50 -1.21
N GLY A 257 2.28 -32.30 -1.10
CA GLY A 257 3.27 -33.34 -0.90
C GLY A 257 3.53 -33.65 0.58
N ASP A 258 4.73 -34.13 0.85
CA ASP A 258 5.21 -34.39 2.21
C ASP A 258 5.33 -33.08 3.01
N TRP A 259 5.45 -33.23 4.33
CA TRP A 259 5.68 -32.06 5.19
C TRP A 259 7.00 -31.37 4.82
N LEU A 260 6.95 -30.06 4.78
CA LEU A 260 8.10 -29.21 4.42
C LEU A 260 8.69 -28.51 5.66
N ILE A 261 7.82 -27.94 6.49
CA ILE A 261 8.20 -27.21 7.69
C ILE A 261 7.17 -27.40 8.80
N ARG A 262 7.65 -27.51 10.04
CA ARG A 262 6.83 -27.59 11.24
C ARG A 262 7.39 -26.67 12.32
N GLY A 263 6.56 -25.85 12.92
CA GLY A 263 6.82 -25.13 14.14
C GLY A 263 6.05 -25.77 15.28
N LYS A 264 6.70 -26.01 16.43
CA LYS A 264 6.09 -26.59 17.61
C LYS A 264 6.28 -25.68 18.81
N GLY A 265 5.15 -25.30 19.45
CA GLY A 265 5.15 -24.48 20.66
C GLY A 265 5.85 -23.13 20.50
N LEU A 266 5.79 -22.52 19.32
CA LEU A 266 6.56 -21.32 19.01
C LEU A 266 6.11 -20.14 19.84
N ALA A 267 7.06 -19.50 20.55
CA ALA A 267 6.91 -18.18 21.13
C ALA A 267 7.84 -17.20 20.42
N MET A 268 7.35 -16.04 20.07
CA MET A 268 8.08 -15.03 19.30
C MET A 268 7.90 -13.65 19.89
N GLY A 269 8.97 -12.83 19.87
CA GLY A 269 8.96 -11.48 20.40
C GLY A 269 10.32 -10.81 20.29
N TYR A 270 10.46 -9.71 20.98
CA TYR A 270 11.71 -8.94 21.08
C TYR A 270 12.10 -8.83 22.57
N GLY A 271 13.35 -9.19 22.88
CA GLY A 271 13.80 -9.29 24.28
C GLY A 271 12.92 -10.27 25.06
N ASP A 272 12.45 -9.86 26.24
CA ASP A 272 11.63 -10.68 27.14
C ASP A 272 10.10 -10.49 26.90
N GLN A 273 9.70 -9.74 25.87
CA GLN A 273 8.29 -9.46 25.57
C GLN A 273 7.81 -10.33 24.40
N PRO A 274 7.01 -11.38 24.67
CA PRO A 274 6.44 -12.18 23.61
C PRO A 274 5.32 -11.42 22.89
N LEU A 275 5.33 -11.49 21.56
CA LEU A 275 4.22 -11.03 20.71
C LEU A 275 3.10 -12.08 20.70
N PHE A 276 3.47 -13.36 20.67
CA PHE A 276 2.57 -14.50 20.84
C PHE A 276 3.35 -15.74 21.31
N THR A 277 2.62 -16.72 21.85
CA THR A 277 3.17 -17.94 22.43
C THR A 277 2.33 -19.15 22.04
N GLY A 278 2.95 -20.33 22.03
CA GLY A 278 2.27 -21.61 21.85
C GLY A 278 1.74 -21.85 20.43
N LEU A 279 2.35 -21.24 19.38
CA LEU A 279 1.93 -21.48 18.01
C LEU A 279 2.48 -22.80 17.48
N ASP A 280 1.58 -23.71 17.11
CA ASP A 280 1.87 -24.89 16.31
C ASP A 280 1.47 -24.62 14.85
N LEU A 281 2.40 -24.90 13.92
CA LEU A 281 2.20 -24.67 12.50
C LEU A 281 2.86 -25.79 11.71
N ALA A 282 2.16 -26.31 10.71
CA ALA A 282 2.74 -27.23 9.72
C ALA A 282 2.36 -26.82 8.32
N LEU A 283 3.30 -26.92 7.39
CA LEU A 283 3.11 -26.65 5.96
C LEU A 283 3.73 -27.79 5.15
N ALA A 284 2.99 -28.30 4.19
CA ALA A 284 3.42 -29.31 3.23
C ALA A 284 4.00 -28.67 1.95
N GLN A 285 4.68 -29.46 1.14
CA GLN A 285 5.10 -29.04 -0.20
C GLN A 285 3.87 -28.68 -1.05
N GLY A 286 3.95 -27.59 -1.81
CA GLY A 286 2.86 -27.07 -2.64
C GLY A 286 1.70 -26.45 -1.87
N GLU A 287 1.67 -26.54 -0.55
CA GLU A 287 0.58 -25.97 0.26
C GLU A 287 0.60 -24.45 0.28
N ARG A 288 -0.58 -23.83 0.28
CA ARG A 288 -0.76 -22.38 0.38
C ARG A 288 -1.49 -22.03 1.67
N MET A 289 -0.91 -21.13 2.45
CA MET A 289 -1.51 -20.64 3.69
C MET A 289 -1.39 -19.12 3.76
N ALA A 290 -2.49 -18.44 4.08
CA ALA A 290 -2.50 -17.02 4.39
C ALA A 290 -2.20 -16.79 5.88
N ILE A 291 -1.54 -15.68 6.19
CA ILE A 291 -1.32 -15.19 7.56
C ILE A 291 -1.92 -13.79 7.64
N MET A 292 -2.93 -13.64 8.48
CA MET A 292 -3.62 -12.37 8.71
C MET A 292 -3.43 -11.94 10.17
N ALA A 293 -3.05 -10.69 10.36
CA ALA A 293 -2.88 -10.12 11.70
C ALA A 293 -2.83 -8.60 11.62
N PRO A 294 -3.16 -7.90 12.71
CA PRO A 294 -2.93 -6.47 12.84
C PRO A 294 -1.47 -6.09 12.60
N SER A 295 -1.23 -4.82 12.27
CA SER A 295 0.12 -4.29 12.16
C SER A 295 0.87 -4.43 13.50
N GLY A 296 2.12 -4.89 13.48
CA GLY A 296 2.90 -5.11 14.70
C GLY A 296 2.65 -6.46 15.41
N ALA A 297 1.73 -7.30 14.97
CA ALA A 297 1.43 -8.60 15.61
C ALA A 297 2.50 -9.69 15.39
N GLY A 298 3.62 -9.37 14.72
CA GLY A 298 4.73 -10.33 14.58
C GLY A 298 4.72 -11.15 13.29
N LYS A 299 3.93 -10.79 12.26
CA LYS A 299 3.89 -11.52 10.97
C LYS A 299 5.28 -11.72 10.36
N SER A 300 6.04 -10.65 10.19
CA SER A 300 7.39 -10.71 9.61
C SER A 300 8.39 -11.44 10.51
N THR A 301 8.20 -11.39 11.84
CA THR A 301 8.99 -12.14 12.83
C THR A 301 8.74 -13.64 12.67
N LEU A 302 7.47 -14.05 12.50
CA LEU A 302 7.12 -15.45 12.21
C LEU A 302 7.84 -15.94 10.95
N GLY A 303 7.80 -15.16 9.86
CA GLY A 303 8.53 -15.50 8.65
C GLY A 303 10.04 -15.66 8.88
N ASN A 304 10.65 -14.74 9.63
CA ASN A 304 12.08 -14.82 9.96
C ASN A 304 12.42 -16.10 10.74
N VAL A 305 11.57 -16.48 11.70
CA VAL A 305 11.78 -17.70 12.50
C VAL A 305 11.58 -18.95 11.64
N LEU A 306 10.52 -19.02 10.84
CA LEU A 306 10.27 -20.14 9.95
C LEU A 306 11.39 -20.32 8.91
N LEU A 307 11.95 -19.25 8.39
CA LEU A 307 13.08 -19.27 7.45
C LEU A 307 14.45 -19.47 8.12
N GLY A 308 14.52 -19.44 9.46
CA GLY A 308 15.78 -19.59 10.21
C GLY A 308 16.65 -18.34 10.25
N LEU A 309 16.09 -17.20 9.92
CA LEU A 309 16.76 -15.88 10.00
C LEU A 309 16.79 -15.34 11.44
N GLN A 310 15.91 -15.86 12.30
CA GLN A 310 15.81 -15.52 13.72
C GLN A 310 15.46 -16.77 14.53
N ARG A 311 15.96 -16.87 15.76
CA ARG A 311 15.56 -17.94 16.69
C ARG A 311 14.23 -17.59 17.37
N PRO A 312 13.34 -18.58 17.62
CA PRO A 312 12.18 -18.35 18.47
C PRO A 312 12.61 -18.12 19.91
N LEU A 313 11.76 -17.48 20.72
CA LEU A 313 11.95 -17.36 22.17
C LEU A 313 11.74 -18.70 22.86
N GLN A 314 10.76 -19.49 22.40
CA GLN A 314 10.46 -20.85 22.85
C GLN A 314 9.96 -21.68 21.66
N GLY A 315 10.05 -23.01 21.82
CA GLY A 315 9.66 -23.96 20.78
C GLY A 315 10.76 -24.22 19.76
N GLU A 316 10.44 -24.98 18.75
CA GLU A 316 11.39 -25.39 17.72
C GLU A 316 10.78 -25.31 16.30
N VAL A 317 11.64 -25.14 15.31
CA VAL A 317 11.27 -25.20 13.88
C VAL A 317 12.02 -26.35 13.24
N LEU A 318 11.27 -27.33 12.76
CA LEU A 318 11.77 -28.46 12.00
C LEU A 318 11.60 -28.18 10.51
N ARG A 319 12.65 -28.38 9.71
CA ARG A 319 12.63 -28.22 8.25
C ARG A 319 13.01 -29.52 7.60
N GLN A 320 12.45 -29.80 6.43
CA GLN A 320 12.85 -30.96 5.65
C GLN A 320 14.35 -30.88 5.32
N GLU A 321 15.07 -31.96 5.59
CA GLU A 321 16.51 -32.04 5.36
C GLU A 321 16.84 -32.12 3.86
N GLY A 322 18.12 -31.87 3.53
CA GLY A 322 18.63 -32.01 2.16
C GLY A 322 18.27 -30.88 1.19
N ILE A 323 17.55 -29.83 1.66
CA ILE A 323 17.15 -28.69 0.84
C ILE A 323 18.16 -27.55 0.99
N ALA A 324 18.68 -27.07 -0.15
CA ALA A 324 19.63 -25.95 -0.16
C ALA A 324 19.04 -24.67 0.46
N PRO A 325 19.79 -23.91 1.28
CA PRO A 325 19.29 -22.71 1.96
C PRO A 325 18.71 -21.65 1.00
N CYS A 326 19.26 -21.51 -0.20
CA CYS A 326 18.78 -20.57 -1.21
C CYS A 326 17.39 -20.90 -1.77
N ARG A 327 16.83 -22.08 -1.47
CA ARG A 327 15.47 -22.44 -1.87
C ARG A 327 14.41 -22.06 -0.84
N TRP A 328 14.79 -21.50 0.31
CA TRP A 328 13.91 -20.91 1.32
C TRP A 328 13.90 -19.40 1.11
N GLN A 329 12.87 -18.88 0.45
CA GLN A 329 12.86 -17.50 0.00
C GLN A 329 11.90 -16.64 0.81
N LYS A 330 12.27 -15.34 0.95
CA LYS A 330 11.45 -14.29 1.54
C LYS A 330 11.27 -13.17 0.55
N LEU A 331 10.01 -12.76 0.35
CA LEU A 331 9.68 -11.43 -0.19
C LEU A 331 9.47 -10.49 0.98
N TYR A 332 10.20 -9.38 0.96
CA TYR A 332 10.10 -8.34 1.98
C TYR A 332 8.95 -7.41 1.69
N GLN A 333 8.27 -6.92 2.73
CA GLN A 333 7.23 -5.89 2.60
C GLN A 333 7.77 -4.64 1.92
N ASP A 334 8.99 -4.20 2.28
CA ASP A 334 9.69 -3.15 1.55
C ASP A 334 10.68 -3.80 0.55
N PRO A 335 10.38 -3.73 -0.78
CA PRO A 335 11.21 -4.36 -1.81
C PRO A 335 12.64 -3.78 -1.89
N VAL A 336 12.89 -2.57 -1.37
CA VAL A 336 14.23 -1.98 -1.31
C VAL A 336 15.18 -2.87 -0.51
N GLN A 337 14.69 -3.60 0.50
CA GLN A 337 15.50 -4.51 1.32
C GLN A 337 16.04 -5.72 0.54
N ALA A 338 15.46 -6.02 -0.63
CA ALA A 338 15.93 -7.10 -1.49
C ALA A 338 17.12 -6.72 -2.38
N PHE A 339 17.47 -5.43 -2.46
CA PHE A 339 18.44 -4.90 -3.41
C PHE A 339 19.50 -4.00 -2.75
N ALA A 340 20.72 -4.05 -3.27
CA ALA A 340 21.77 -3.12 -2.90
C ALA A 340 21.49 -1.75 -3.56
N SER A 341 21.26 -0.72 -2.75
CA SER A 341 20.75 0.60 -3.20
C SER A 341 21.64 1.33 -4.21
N ARG A 342 22.96 1.08 -4.17
CA ARG A 342 23.98 1.73 -5.03
C ARG A 342 24.47 0.88 -6.19
N VAL A 343 23.88 -0.30 -6.41
CA VAL A 343 24.26 -1.23 -7.48
C VAL A 343 23.12 -1.31 -8.50
N ARG A 344 23.45 -1.25 -9.79
CA ARG A 344 22.44 -1.38 -10.85
C ARG A 344 21.71 -2.72 -10.77
N LEU A 345 20.43 -2.72 -11.08
CA LEU A 345 19.62 -3.93 -11.06
C LEU A 345 20.18 -5.02 -11.97
N ALA A 346 20.68 -4.67 -13.18
CA ALA A 346 21.33 -5.64 -14.08
C ALA A 346 22.46 -6.41 -13.38
N THR A 347 23.38 -5.70 -12.72
CA THR A 347 24.51 -6.33 -12.03
C THR A 347 24.03 -7.30 -10.94
N GLN A 348 23.01 -6.92 -10.17
CA GLN A 348 22.49 -7.74 -9.09
C GLN A 348 21.79 -9.01 -9.62
N PHE A 349 21.07 -8.90 -10.74
CA PHE A 349 20.49 -10.09 -11.40
C PHE A 349 21.56 -10.97 -12.05
N ASP A 350 22.55 -10.38 -12.73
CA ASP A 350 23.66 -11.11 -13.34
C ASP A 350 24.48 -11.89 -12.28
N ASP A 351 24.64 -11.33 -11.08
CA ASP A 351 25.29 -12.02 -9.96
C ASP A 351 24.48 -13.25 -9.51
N VAL A 352 23.15 -13.14 -9.39
CA VAL A 352 22.27 -14.26 -9.06
C VAL A 352 22.33 -15.34 -10.15
N LEU A 353 22.20 -14.95 -11.42
CA LEU A 353 22.25 -15.87 -12.55
C LEU A 353 23.59 -16.63 -12.60
N ARG A 354 24.71 -15.93 -12.43
CA ARG A 354 26.05 -16.51 -12.43
C ARG A 354 26.28 -17.43 -11.24
N LEU A 355 25.93 -16.99 -10.01
CA LEU A 355 26.13 -17.76 -8.79
C LEU A 355 25.38 -19.09 -8.83
N HIS A 356 24.16 -19.07 -9.33
CA HIS A 356 23.29 -20.25 -9.38
C HIS A 356 23.27 -20.94 -10.76
N ARG A 357 24.13 -20.51 -11.71
CA ARG A 357 24.25 -21.07 -13.07
C ARG A 357 22.90 -21.10 -13.81
N LEU A 358 22.12 -20.02 -13.67
CA LEU A 358 20.80 -19.91 -14.28
C LEU A 358 20.90 -19.27 -15.67
N PRO A 359 20.10 -19.72 -16.65
CA PRO A 359 20.10 -19.14 -17.99
C PRO A 359 19.37 -17.79 -17.99
N ARG A 360 19.91 -16.81 -18.72
CA ARG A 360 19.39 -15.42 -18.79
C ARG A 360 17.96 -15.36 -19.34
N HIS A 361 17.57 -16.28 -20.25
CA HIS A 361 16.21 -16.28 -20.81
C HIS A 361 15.13 -16.34 -19.72
N ARG A 362 15.35 -17.05 -18.60
CA ARG A 362 14.38 -17.07 -17.48
C ARG A 362 14.10 -15.69 -16.91
N LEU A 363 15.11 -14.85 -16.77
CA LEU A 363 14.92 -13.46 -16.32
C LEU A 363 14.07 -12.68 -17.32
N VAL A 364 14.36 -12.82 -18.62
CA VAL A 364 13.63 -12.14 -19.70
C VAL A 364 12.18 -12.59 -19.73
N ASP A 365 11.92 -13.89 -19.59
CA ASP A 365 10.57 -14.47 -19.56
C ASP A 365 9.76 -13.92 -18.36
N TYR A 366 10.35 -13.88 -17.17
CA TYR A 366 9.67 -13.29 -16.00
C TYR A 366 9.42 -11.79 -16.15
N LEU A 367 10.36 -11.02 -16.72
CA LEU A 367 10.15 -9.60 -16.99
C LEU A 367 8.93 -9.40 -17.91
N ALA A 368 8.86 -10.17 -19.00
CA ALA A 368 7.75 -10.11 -19.94
C ALA A 368 6.40 -10.50 -19.28
N ARG A 369 6.36 -11.61 -18.52
CA ARG A 369 5.15 -12.08 -17.84
C ARG A 369 4.63 -11.11 -16.78
N LEU A 370 5.53 -10.37 -16.13
CA LEU A 370 5.18 -9.36 -15.13
C LEU A 370 5.08 -7.94 -15.71
N GLY A 371 5.10 -7.80 -17.05
CA GLY A 371 4.92 -6.51 -17.71
C GLY A 371 6.02 -5.50 -17.36
N LEU A 372 7.27 -5.95 -17.22
CA LEU A 372 8.43 -5.11 -16.92
C LEU A 372 9.33 -4.94 -18.14
N ASP A 373 9.71 -3.69 -18.43
CA ASP A 373 10.67 -3.38 -19.49
C ASP A 373 12.09 -3.75 -19.05
N GLU A 374 12.83 -4.48 -19.90
CA GLU A 374 14.24 -4.85 -19.62
C GLU A 374 15.13 -3.63 -19.37
N ARG A 375 14.80 -2.45 -19.94
CA ARG A 375 15.49 -1.18 -19.67
C ARG A 375 15.51 -0.78 -18.19
N LEU A 376 14.57 -1.26 -17.38
CA LEU A 376 14.57 -1.04 -15.93
C LEU A 376 15.83 -1.60 -15.26
N LEU A 377 16.40 -2.66 -15.80
CA LEU A 377 17.62 -3.28 -15.27
C LEU A 377 18.85 -2.35 -15.31
N THR A 378 18.86 -1.35 -16.19
CA THR A 378 19.96 -0.36 -16.26
C THR A 378 19.94 0.66 -15.13
N ARG A 379 18.84 0.74 -14.37
CA ARG A 379 18.61 1.71 -13.30
C ARG A 379 19.11 1.21 -11.95
N LEU A 380 19.23 2.14 -11.00
CA LEU A 380 19.38 1.84 -9.57
C LEU A 380 18.03 1.53 -8.95
N PRO A 381 17.95 0.78 -7.82
CA PRO A 381 16.70 0.45 -7.14
C PRO A 381 15.82 1.67 -6.78
N ASN A 382 16.43 2.81 -6.44
CA ASN A 382 15.73 4.06 -6.12
C ASN A 382 15.27 4.86 -7.35
N GLN A 383 15.56 4.40 -8.56
CA GLN A 383 15.18 5.03 -9.82
C GLN A 383 14.01 4.31 -10.52
N VAL A 384 13.45 3.30 -9.88
CA VAL A 384 12.27 2.56 -10.35
C VAL A 384 11.11 2.75 -9.38
N SER A 385 9.88 2.60 -9.86
CA SER A 385 8.71 2.73 -8.99
C SER A 385 8.64 1.59 -7.96
N GLY A 386 7.96 1.83 -6.85
CA GLY A 386 7.79 0.82 -5.80
C GLY A 386 7.13 -0.48 -6.30
N GLY A 387 6.16 -0.37 -7.21
CA GLY A 387 5.51 -1.53 -7.81
C GLY A 387 6.40 -2.29 -8.80
N GLU A 388 7.23 -1.59 -9.60
CA GLU A 388 8.25 -2.23 -10.46
C GLU A 388 9.28 -2.97 -9.60
N LEU A 389 9.77 -2.32 -8.53
CA LEU A 389 10.77 -2.92 -7.64
C LEU A 389 10.20 -4.14 -6.91
N GLN A 390 8.92 -4.12 -6.55
CA GLN A 390 8.23 -5.25 -5.91
C GLN A 390 8.14 -6.46 -6.85
N ARG A 391 7.79 -6.25 -8.12
CA ARG A 391 7.79 -7.31 -9.14
C ARG A 391 9.19 -7.81 -9.45
N LEU A 392 10.20 -6.95 -9.48
CA LEU A 392 11.61 -7.36 -9.62
C LEU A 392 12.09 -8.19 -8.42
N SER A 393 11.68 -7.85 -7.20
CA SER A 393 11.96 -8.66 -6.00
C SER A 393 11.32 -10.05 -6.10
N LEU A 394 10.11 -10.15 -6.63
CA LEU A 394 9.44 -11.42 -6.89
C LEU A 394 10.22 -12.27 -7.91
N ILE A 395 10.64 -11.67 -9.04
CA ILE A 395 11.46 -12.36 -10.05
C ILE A 395 12.73 -12.94 -9.42
N ARG A 396 13.42 -12.15 -8.60
CA ARG A 396 14.64 -12.58 -7.92
C ARG A 396 14.43 -13.82 -7.06
N ALA A 397 13.30 -13.90 -6.35
CA ALA A 397 12.96 -15.07 -5.54
C ALA A 397 12.58 -16.28 -6.41
N LEU A 398 11.78 -16.10 -7.46
CA LEU A 398 11.31 -17.16 -8.34
C LEU A 398 12.43 -17.78 -9.18
N LEU A 399 13.46 -17.01 -9.58
CA LEU A 399 14.63 -17.52 -10.29
C LEU A 399 15.31 -18.68 -9.56
N LEU A 400 15.28 -18.68 -8.23
CA LEU A 400 15.90 -19.71 -7.40
C LEU A 400 15.04 -20.97 -7.21
N ARG A 401 13.84 -21.03 -7.85
CA ARG A 401 12.88 -22.14 -7.74
C ARG A 401 12.66 -22.55 -6.27
N PRO A 402 12.10 -21.68 -5.44
CA PRO A 402 11.97 -21.92 -4.01
C PRO A 402 11.15 -23.17 -3.71
N VAL A 403 11.37 -23.79 -2.55
CA VAL A 403 10.49 -24.81 -1.99
C VAL A 403 9.48 -24.20 -1.05
N LEU A 404 9.86 -23.08 -0.42
CA LEU A 404 9.02 -22.23 0.40
C LEU A 404 9.24 -20.77 0.01
N LEU A 405 8.14 -20.07 -0.24
CA LEU A 405 8.12 -18.63 -0.37
C LEU A 405 7.30 -18.02 0.78
N PHE A 406 7.96 -17.28 1.65
CA PHE A 406 7.30 -16.39 2.60
C PHE A 406 7.12 -15.02 1.94
N ALA A 407 5.90 -14.68 1.58
CA ALA A 407 5.58 -13.44 0.88
C ALA A 407 4.91 -12.45 1.84
N ASP A 408 5.66 -11.42 2.27
CA ASP A 408 5.19 -10.40 3.20
C ASP A 408 4.59 -9.23 2.41
N GLU A 409 3.26 -9.19 2.32
CA GLU A 409 2.47 -8.20 1.56
C GLU A 409 2.99 -7.98 0.12
N PRO A 410 3.08 -9.03 -0.71
CA PRO A 410 3.81 -9.02 -1.99
C PRO A 410 3.20 -8.09 -3.05
N THR A 411 2.02 -7.53 -2.81
CA THR A 411 1.30 -6.68 -3.78
C THR A 411 0.83 -5.35 -3.20
N SER A 412 1.25 -4.98 -1.98
CA SER A 412 0.80 -3.77 -1.27
C SER A 412 1.13 -2.44 -1.97
N ARG A 413 2.04 -2.45 -2.96
CA ARG A 413 2.44 -1.27 -3.74
C ARG A 413 1.90 -1.28 -5.17
N LEU A 414 1.09 -2.27 -5.52
CA LEU A 414 0.54 -2.46 -6.87
C LEU A 414 -0.89 -1.91 -6.96
N ASP A 415 -1.23 -1.41 -8.14
CA ASP A 415 -2.63 -1.17 -8.50
C ASP A 415 -3.36 -2.51 -8.76
N PRO A 416 -4.70 -2.55 -8.76
CA PRO A 416 -5.46 -3.79 -8.86
C PRO A 416 -5.12 -4.65 -10.10
N LEU A 417 -4.89 -4.04 -11.27
CA LEU A 417 -4.53 -4.77 -12.49
C LEU A 417 -3.16 -5.42 -12.39
N SER A 418 -2.16 -4.65 -11.92
CA SER A 418 -0.82 -5.17 -11.68
C SER A 418 -0.80 -6.23 -10.57
N GLN A 419 -1.64 -6.07 -9.53
CA GLN A 419 -1.82 -7.06 -8.46
C GLN A 419 -2.35 -8.37 -9.02
N GLN A 420 -3.43 -8.33 -9.81
CA GLN A 420 -4.02 -9.52 -10.42
C GLN A 420 -3.02 -10.27 -11.29
N GLN A 421 -2.32 -9.56 -12.18
CA GLN A 421 -1.30 -10.15 -13.05
C GLN A 421 -0.16 -10.78 -12.24
N THR A 422 0.32 -10.09 -11.20
CA THR A 422 1.43 -10.56 -10.37
C THR A 422 1.05 -11.81 -9.59
N ILE A 423 -0.14 -11.83 -8.99
CA ILE A 423 -0.62 -13.01 -8.23
C ILE A 423 -0.90 -14.19 -9.18
N ALA A 424 -1.48 -13.96 -10.34
CA ALA A 424 -1.70 -15.02 -11.34
C ALA A 424 -0.36 -15.67 -11.75
N CYS A 425 0.63 -14.85 -12.12
CA CYS A 425 1.98 -15.32 -12.45
C CYS A 425 2.63 -16.08 -11.29
N LEU A 426 2.51 -15.55 -10.07
CA LEU A 426 3.04 -16.18 -8.87
C LEU A 426 2.42 -17.57 -8.65
N LEU A 427 1.09 -17.68 -8.68
CA LEU A 427 0.40 -18.94 -8.41
C LEU A 427 0.68 -20.01 -9.46
N GLU A 428 0.78 -19.64 -10.74
CA GLU A 428 1.16 -20.51 -11.82
C GLU A 428 2.57 -21.08 -11.60
N GLU A 429 3.57 -20.21 -11.37
CA GLU A 429 4.96 -20.62 -11.12
C GLU A 429 5.10 -21.52 -9.89
N LEU A 430 4.45 -21.12 -8.78
CA LEU A 430 4.52 -21.91 -7.55
C LEU A 430 3.88 -23.29 -7.74
N GLY A 431 2.80 -23.38 -8.55
CA GLY A 431 2.14 -24.63 -8.92
C GLY A 431 3.07 -25.54 -9.72
N GLU A 432 3.78 -25.00 -10.73
CA GLU A 432 4.71 -25.76 -11.57
C GLU A 432 5.92 -26.34 -10.81
N ILE A 433 6.41 -25.60 -9.82
CA ILE A 433 7.60 -26.02 -9.06
C ILE A 433 7.27 -26.75 -7.74
N GLY A 434 5.98 -26.90 -7.40
CA GLY A 434 5.54 -27.48 -6.15
C GLY A 434 5.96 -26.68 -4.91
N CYS A 435 6.07 -25.35 -5.03
CA CYS A 435 6.50 -24.47 -3.96
C CYS A 435 5.37 -24.20 -2.96
N ALA A 436 5.66 -24.32 -1.69
CA ALA A 436 4.77 -23.90 -0.63
C ALA A 436 4.75 -22.36 -0.51
N LEU A 437 3.59 -21.78 -0.20
CA LEU A 437 3.38 -20.34 -0.03
C LEU A 437 2.87 -20.02 1.38
N LEU A 438 3.57 -19.14 2.07
CA LEU A 438 3.05 -18.42 3.23
C LEU A 438 2.81 -16.97 2.82
N LEU A 439 1.54 -16.62 2.60
CA LEU A 439 1.13 -15.28 2.16
C LEU A 439 0.72 -14.45 3.37
N VAL A 440 1.48 -13.44 3.70
CA VAL A 440 1.06 -12.40 4.65
C VAL A 440 0.28 -11.33 3.89
N THR A 441 -0.94 -11.07 4.31
CA THR A 441 -1.77 -10.00 3.73
C THR A 441 -2.78 -9.50 4.77
N HIS A 442 -3.23 -8.28 4.59
CA HIS A 442 -4.37 -7.70 5.32
C HIS A 442 -5.65 -7.66 4.45
N ASP A 443 -5.56 -8.07 3.19
CA ASP A 443 -6.68 -8.16 2.25
C ASP A 443 -7.35 -9.54 2.38
N GLU A 444 -8.58 -9.56 2.95
CA GLU A 444 -9.36 -10.79 3.13
C GLU A 444 -9.76 -11.43 1.80
N GLY A 445 -10.07 -10.61 0.79
CA GLY A 445 -10.40 -11.08 -0.55
C GLY A 445 -9.22 -11.84 -1.16
N LEU A 446 -8.01 -11.26 -1.08
CA LEU A 446 -6.79 -11.89 -1.58
C LEU A 446 -6.47 -13.17 -0.80
N ALA A 447 -6.54 -13.14 0.53
CA ALA A 447 -6.28 -14.31 1.37
C ALA A 447 -7.18 -15.48 0.99
N GLY A 448 -8.49 -15.25 0.91
CA GLY A 448 -9.48 -16.29 0.58
C GLY A 448 -9.36 -16.85 -0.84
N LYS A 449 -8.84 -16.05 -1.80
CA LYS A 449 -8.68 -16.50 -3.19
C LYS A 449 -7.37 -17.23 -3.43
N VAL A 450 -6.32 -16.93 -2.68
CA VAL A 450 -4.96 -17.49 -2.88
C VAL A 450 -4.72 -18.73 -2.05
N ALA A 451 -5.22 -18.75 -0.80
CA ALA A 451 -4.87 -19.76 0.19
C ALA A 451 -6.12 -20.41 0.83
N PRO A 452 -6.24 -21.75 0.78
CA PRO A 452 -7.38 -22.46 1.37
C PRO A 452 -7.33 -22.51 2.91
N ARG A 453 -6.18 -22.21 3.52
CA ARG A 453 -5.99 -22.13 4.97
C ARG A 453 -5.55 -20.74 5.36
N CYS A 454 -6.08 -20.23 6.48
CA CYS A 454 -5.72 -18.94 7.02
C CYS A 454 -5.35 -19.06 8.50
N LEU A 455 -4.18 -18.54 8.88
CA LEU A 455 -3.77 -18.31 10.25
C LEU A 455 -4.08 -16.86 10.62
N ARG A 456 -4.99 -16.65 11.58
CA ARG A 456 -5.25 -15.33 12.15
C ARG A 456 -4.53 -15.20 13.49
N LEU A 457 -3.65 -14.19 13.60
CA LEU A 457 -3.04 -13.82 14.87
C LEU A 457 -3.86 -12.68 15.48
N GLY A 458 -4.52 -12.94 16.63
CA GLY A 458 -5.34 -11.96 17.33
C GLY A 458 -4.53 -10.87 18.05
N GLU A 459 -5.21 -9.83 18.55
CA GLU A 459 -4.60 -8.72 19.32
C GLU A 459 -3.95 -9.19 20.64
N ALA A 460 -4.38 -10.33 21.16
CA ALA A 460 -3.84 -10.96 22.39
C ALA A 460 -2.82 -12.08 22.09
N GLY A 461 -2.32 -12.18 20.85
CA GLY A 461 -1.34 -13.20 20.49
C GLY A 461 -1.87 -14.65 20.48
N THR A 462 -3.19 -14.85 20.48
CA THR A 462 -3.77 -16.19 20.38
C THR A 462 -3.98 -16.54 18.92
N PRO A 463 -3.28 -17.56 18.40
CA PRO A 463 -3.43 -17.98 17.02
C PRO A 463 -4.76 -18.73 16.82
N MET A 464 -5.49 -18.40 15.76
CA MET A 464 -6.67 -19.11 15.30
C MET A 464 -6.50 -19.54 13.85
N PHE A 465 -6.84 -20.79 13.54
CA PHE A 465 -6.86 -21.29 12.17
C PHE A 465 -8.29 -21.29 11.63
N GLU A 466 -8.49 -20.76 10.44
CA GLU A 466 -9.74 -20.80 9.69
C GLU A 466 -9.50 -21.51 8.33
N GLY A 467 -10.43 -22.36 7.88
CA GLY A 467 -10.38 -22.99 6.55
C GLY A 467 -11.01 -24.40 6.53
N ALA A 468 -11.24 -24.91 5.33
CA ALA A 468 -11.80 -26.24 5.08
C ALA A 468 -10.86 -27.34 5.61
N SER A 469 -11.22 -27.91 6.73
CA SER A 469 -10.53 -28.85 7.61
C SER A 469 -9.76 -28.18 8.75
N ALA A 470 -10.50 -27.60 9.69
CA ALA A 470 -10.04 -27.30 11.05
C ALA A 470 -9.84 -28.59 11.87
N GLU A 471 -9.29 -29.63 11.28
CA GLU A 471 -8.68 -30.71 12.04
C GLU A 471 -7.20 -30.35 12.23
N VAL A 472 -6.92 -29.72 13.37
CA VAL A 472 -5.60 -29.84 13.98
C VAL A 472 -5.36 -31.35 14.08
N ARG A 473 -4.65 -31.95 13.10
CA ARG A 473 -4.03 -33.23 13.33
C ARG A 473 -3.10 -33.04 14.50
N ARG A 474 -3.58 -33.36 15.70
CA ARG A 474 -2.74 -33.55 16.87
C ARG A 474 -1.71 -34.57 16.41
N VAL A 475 -0.53 -34.09 16.15
CA VAL A 475 0.62 -34.93 15.83
C VAL A 475 0.99 -35.56 17.17
N GLY A 476 0.59 -36.83 17.37
CA GLY A 476 1.07 -37.67 18.42
C GLY A 476 2.58 -37.93 18.29
#